data_f68cc7e8d6bcf1994ac5c541f8a081a3
#
_entry.id   f68cc7e8d6bcf1994ac5c541f8a081a3
#
_cell.length_a   1.000
_cell.length_b   1.000
_cell.length_c   1.000
_cell.angle_alpha   90.00
_cell.angle_beta   90.00
_cell.angle_gamma   90.00
#
_symmetry.space_group_name_H-M   'P 1'
#
loop_
_entity.id
_entity.type
_entity.pdbx_description
1 polymer ?
#
loop_
_entity_poly.entity_id
_entity_poly.type
_entity_poly.pdbx_seq_one_letter_code
_entity_poly.pdbx_strand_id
1 'polypeptide(L)'
;MGVSRDEQEIDGGFERTQYLWTREMMESVCWSLRKGKGRIPMKIGFIGLGNMATAIIGGLLREDTTLNSEDGNATVITAANIIGSAKTEATRQKRAEQFGIAVTASNREVAEAADVLVLAVKPQFFPEVIAEIRDAVSENTLVISIAAGLTLERIAGLFDRDVTAMRLIRCMPNTPALVNAGCTAVVPGPGATEADEALCLRLMESFGRAIVIPERLMDAASATAGSSPAFVFMFIEALADGAVAAGMPRAQAYEFAAAAVAGSAQLVLETGRHPGDLKDMVCSPGGTTIEGVKALEEGAFRASVMNAIVACVEKAKAL
;
A
#
# COMPACT_ATOMS: atom_id res chain seq x y z
N MET A 1 -31.96 48.91 -25.96
CA MET A 1 -32.13 48.54 -24.57
C MET A 1 -31.49 47.21 -24.34
N GLY A 2 -30.30 47.24 -23.79
CA GLY A 2 -29.48 46.03 -23.51
C GLY A 2 -29.92 45.33 -22.25
N VAL A 3 -29.82 44.02 -22.25
CA VAL A 3 -29.78 43.22 -21.02
C VAL A 3 -28.52 42.39 -21.12
N SER A 4 -27.53 42.76 -20.32
CA SER A 4 -26.34 41.99 -20.04
C SER A 4 -26.73 40.81 -19.16
N ARG A 5 -26.35 39.60 -19.53
CA ARG A 5 -26.31 38.42 -18.65
C ARG A 5 -24.90 38.26 -18.16
N ASP A 6 -24.68 38.55 -16.89
CA ASP A 6 -23.49 38.13 -16.17
C ASP A 6 -23.54 36.62 -15.98
N GLU A 7 -22.69 35.92 -16.71
CA GLU A 7 -22.34 34.53 -16.41
C GLU A 7 -21.29 34.55 -15.29
N GLN A 8 -21.72 34.26 -14.06
CA GLN A 8 -20.81 33.94 -12.98
C GLN A 8 -20.32 32.48 -13.19
N GLU A 9 -19.11 32.35 -13.69
CA GLU A 9 -18.34 31.14 -13.60
C GLU A 9 -18.11 30.82 -12.13
N ILE A 10 -18.74 29.74 -11.64
CA ILE A 10 -18.38 29.13 -10.37
C ILE A 10 -17.18 28.23 -10.65
N ASP A 11 -16.00 28.82 -10.54
CA ASP A 11 -14.72 28.08 -10.55
C ASP A 11 -14.59 27.30 -9.23
N GLY A 12 -15.11 26.07 -9.22
CA GLY A 12 -14.93 25.09 -8.17
C GLY A 12 -13.54 24.48 -8.25
N GLY A 13 -12.52 25.27 -8.03
CA GLY A 13 -11.13 24.83 -7.94
C GLY A 13 -10.97 23.84 -6.78
N PHE A 14 -11.09 22.55 -7.06
CA PHE A 14 -10.45 21.54 -6.25
C PHE A 14 -8.95 21.72 -6.43
N GLU A 15 -8.31 22.44 -5.51
CA GLU A 15 -6.86 22.47 -5.40
C GLU A 15 -6.37 21.03 -5.29
N ARG A 16 -5.78 20.56 -6.37
CA ARG A 16 -4.90 19.38 -6.33
C ARG A 16 -3.76 19.75 -5.39
N THR A 17 -3.82 19.31 -4.15
CA THR A 17 -2.63 19.25 -3.30
C THR A 17 -1.73 18.15 -3.89
N GLN A 18 -1.14 18.43 -5.06
CA GLN A 18 0.10 17.82 -5.44
C GLN A 18 1.09 18.32 -4.39
N TYR A 19 1.55 17.45 -3.49
CA TYR A 19 2.74 17.70 -2.71
C TYR A 19 3.89 17.84 -3.70
N LEU A 20 4.05 19.05 -4.24
CA LEU A 20 5.26 19.47 -4.94
C LEU A 20 6.32 19.62 -3.85
N TRP A 21 7.17 18.61 -3.75
CA TRP A 21 8.35 18.67 -2.93
C TRP A 21 9.17 19.89 -3.32
N THR A 22 9.36 20.82 -2.39
CA THR A 22 10.23 21.96 -2.65
C THR A 22 11.68 21.48 -2.62
N ARG A 23 12.55 22.14 -3.38
CA ARG A 23 13.98 21.84 -3.44
C ARG A 23 14.62 21.80 -2.03
N GLU A 24 14.14 22.62 -1.10
CA GLU A 24 14.59 22.68 0.30
C GLU A 24 14.20 21.45 1.13
N MET A 25 12.99 20.93 0.95
CA MET A 25 12.56 19.66 1.60
C MET A 25 13.42 18.49 1.14
N MET A 26 13.75 18.48 -0.13
CA MET A 26 14.63 17.48 -0.71
C MET A 26 16.08 17.63 -0.21
N GLU A 27 16.63 18.83 -0.05
CA GLU A 27 17.99 19.09 0.47
C GLU A 27 18.14 18.67 1.94
N SER A 28 17.10 18.76 2.77
CA SER A 28 17.10 18.32 4.16
C SER A 28 17.26 16.79 4.28
N VAL A 29 16.63 16.02 3.40
CA VAL A 29 16.77 14.54 3.33
C VAL A 29 18.22 14.15 2.99
N CYS A 30 18.88 14.91 2.14
CA CYS A 30 20.27 14.68 1.73
C CYS A 30 21.30 14.97 2.82
N TRP A 31 21.01 15.90 3.74
CA TRP A 31 21.98 16.32 4.75
C TRP A 31 22.23 15.27 5.83
N SER A 32 21.22 14.51 6.22
CA SER A 32 21.35 13.45 7.22
C SER A 32 22.16 12.24 6.73
N LEU A 33 22.32 12.10 5.41
CA LEU A 33 23.04 10.99 4.76
C LEU A 33 24.52 11.30 4.49
N ARG A 34 25.02 12.53 4.77
CA ARG A 34 26.36 13.01 4.34
C ARG A 34 27.52 12.81 5.31
N LYS A 35 27.35 12.16 6.45
CA LYS A 35 28.47 11.96 7.40
C LYS A 35 28.92 10.51 7.48
N GLY A 36 29.72 10.05 6.50
CA GLY A 36 30.45 8.78 6.63
C GLY A 36 31.30 8.46 5.41
N LYS A 37 32.59 8.35 5.61
CA LYS A 37 33.54 7.81 4.64
C LYS A 37 33.18 6.35 4.34
N GLY A 38 32.89 6.04 3.07
CA GLY A 38 32.52 4.69 2.64
C GLY A 38 31.07 4.35 2.97
N ARG A 39 30.15 4.71 2.05
CA ARG A 39 28.71 4.47 2.20
C ARG A 39 28.46 2.97 2.32
N ILE A 40 28.13 2.48 3.53
CA ILE A 40 27.56 1.14 3.70
C ILE A 40 26.20 1.21 3.02
N PRO A 41 25.91 0.36 2.01
CA PRO A 41 24.61 0.38 1.36
C PRO A 41 23.53 0.11 2.39
N MET A 42 22.46 0.91 2.41
CA MET A 42 21.31 0.79 3.30
C MET A 42 20.83 -0.68 3.36
N LYS A 43 20.64 -1.21 4.56
CA LYS A 43 20.13 -2.56 4.79
C LYS A 43 18.65 -2.54 5.15
N ILE A 44 17.86 -3.32 4.45
CA ILE A 44 16.43 -3.52 4.70
C ILE A 44 16.24 -4.90 5.29
N GLY A 45 15.82 -4.95 6.54
CA GLY A 45 15.53 -6.19 7.26
C GLY A 45 14.05 -6.53 7.22
N PHE A 46 13.72 -7.79 6.95
CA PHE A 46 12.35 -8.29 7.00
C PHE A 46 12.23 -9.34 8.09
N ILE A 47 11.40 -9.10 9.10
CA ILE A 47 11.02 -10.12 10.07
C ILE A 47 9.70 -10.75 9.63
N GLY A 48 9.79 -11.99 9.16
CA GLY A 48 8.71 -12.70 8.49
C GLY A 48 8.77 -12.59 6.96
N LEU A 49 8.94 -13.72 6.28
CA LEU A 49 9.03 -13.85 4.82
C LEU A 49 7.76 -14.49 4.22
N GLY A 50 6.59 -14.03 4.71
CA GLY A 50 5.27 -14.43 4.21
C GLY A 50 4.91 -13.79 2.86
N ASN A 51 3.65 -13.96 2.42
CA ASN A 51 3.19 -13.49 1.10
C ASN A 51 3.37 -11.98 0.91
N MET A 52 3.07 -11.17 1.94
CA MET A 52 3.19 -9.71 1.82
C MET A 52 4.65 -9.27 1.75
N ALA A 53 5.53 -9.81 2.61
CA ALA A 53 6.97 -9.56 2.49
C ALA A 53 7.50 -9.98 1.12
N THR A 54 7.02 -11.09 0.57
CA THR A 54 7.37 -11.57 -0.78
C THR A 54 6.98 -10.56 -1.86
N ALA A 55 5.78 -9.98 -1.77
CA ALA A 55 5.32 -8.95 -2.71
C ALA A 55 6.19 -7.69 -2.63
N ILE A 56 6.49 -7.22 -1.41
CA ILE A 56 7.33 -6.05 -1.18
C ILE A 56 8.75 -6.28 -1.72
N ILE A 57 9.38 -7.39 -1.35
CA ILE A 57 10.73 -7.75 -1.83
C ILE A 57 10.75 -7.86 -3.35
N GLY A 58 9.75 -8.50 -3.94
CA GLY A 58 9.62 -8.60 -5.40
C GLY A 58 9.50 -7.25 -6.09
N GLY A 59 8.74 -6.31 -5.50
CA GLY A 59 8.64 -4.93 -5.98
C GLY A 59 9.98 -4.20 -5.88
N LEU A 60 10.68 -4.31 -4.74
CA LEU A 60 11.96 -3.64 -4.49
C LEU A 60 13.09 -4.13 -5.41
N LEU A 61 13.06 -5.38 -5.84
CA LEU A 61 14.11 -6.00 -6.68
C LEU A 61 13.85 -5.90 -8.18
N ARG A 62 12.80 -5.18 -8.60
CA ARG A 62 12.60 -4.89 -10.03
C ARG A 62 13.67 -3.92 -10.53
N GLU A 63 14.04 -4.08 -11.80
CA GLU A 63 15.11 -3.28 -12.44
C GLU A 63 14.88 -1.77 -12.38
N ASP A 64 13.63 -1.34 -12.27
CA ASP A 64 13.25 0.08 -12.22
C ASP A 64 13.18 0.68 -10.81
N THR A 65 13.41 -0.11 -9.76
CA THR A 65 13.30 0.38 -8.39
C THR A 65 14.58 1.09 -7.97
N THR A 66 14.64 2.37 -8.30
CA THR A 66 15.74 3.27 -7.97
C THR A 66 15.31 4.21 -6.87
N LEU A 67 15.98 4.17 -5.74
CA LEU A 67 15.85 5.24 -4.74
C LEU A 67 16.74 6.39 -5.20
N ASN A 68 16.19 7.31 -5.97
CA ASN A 68 16.90 8.51 -6.37
C ASN A 68 17.20 9.34 -5.12
N SER A 69 18.50 9.51 -4.79
CA SER A 69 18.94 10.59 -3.93
C SER A 69 19.06 11.83 -4.79
N GLU A 70 18.77 12.99 -4.23
CA GLU A 70 18.84 14.30 -4.93
C GLU A 70 20.22 14.66 -5.45
N ASP A 71 21.26 14.01 -4.97
CA ASP A 71 22.66 14.19 -5.43
C ASP A 71 22.91 13.59 -6.82
N GLY A 72 21.88 13.11 -7.53
CA GLY A 72 22.04 12.41 -8.80
C GLY A 72 22.57 10.97 -8.66
N ASN A 73 22.86 10.52 -7.44
CA ASN A 73 23.25 9.15 -7.17
C ASN A 73 22.02 8.30 -6.89
N ALA A 74 21.56 7.61 -7.89
CA ALA A 74 20.52 6.61 -7.77
C ALA A 74 21.02 5.43 -6.93
N THR A 75 20.40 5.17 -5.76
CA THR A 75 20.65 3.95 -5.00
C THR A 75 19.69 2.88 -5.49
N VAL A 76 20.17 1.97 -6.30
CA VAL A 76 19.39 0.78 -6.72
C VAL A 76 19.35 -0.19 -5.55
N ILE A 77 18.16 -0.63 -5.15
CA ILE A 77 18.00 -1.69 -4.18
C ILE A 77 18.29 -3.02 -4.88
N THR A 78 19.23 -3.75 -4.34
CA THR A 78 19.62 -5.08 -4.82
C THR A 78 19.39 -6.15 -3.75
N ALA A 79 19.45 -7.40 -4.11
CA ALA A 79 19.38 -8.51 -3.15
C ALA A 79 20.39 -8.39 -2.00
N ALA A 80 21.57 -7.81 -2.26
CA ALA A 80 22.60 -7.57 -1.26
C ALA A 80 22.18 -6.56 -0.17
N ASN A 81 21.16 -5.72 -0.42
CA ASN A 81 20.61 -4.79 0.54
C ASN A 81 19.57 -5.42 1.48
N ILE A 82 19.10 -6.63 1.18
CA ILE A 82 17.96 -7.25 1.87
C ILE A 82 18.44 -8.44 2.70
N ILE A 83 17.98 -8.49 3.95
CA ILE A 83 18.11 -9.65 4.83
C ILE A 83 16.73 -9.97 5.41
N GLY A 84 16.40 -11.26 5.56
CA GLY A 84 15.11 -11.65 6.11
C GLY A 84 15.16 -12.84 7.03
N SER A 85 14.22 -12.89 8.00
CA SER A 85 14.06 -14.05 8.88
C SER A 85 12.73 -14.76 8.62
N ALA A 86 12.75 -16.07 8.78
CA ALA A 86 11.54 -16.88 8.82
C ALA A 86 11.75 -18.12 9.73
N LYS A 87 10.66 -18.54 10.38
CA LYS A 87 10.66 -19.64 11.34
C LYS A 87 11.10 -20.98 10.71
N THR A 88 10.62 -21.28 9.48
CA THR A 88 10.88 -22.57 8.83
C THR A 88 12.01 -22.50 7.82
N GLU A 89 12.87 -23.55 7.82
CA GLU A 89 13.95 -23.69 6.85
C GLU A 89 13.43 -23.63 5.41
N ALA A 90 12.35 -24.35 5.13
CA ALA A 90 11.76 -24.39 3.79
C ALA A 90 11.37 -22.98 3.28
N THR A 91 10.86 -22.09 4.16
CA THR A 91 10.56 -20.71 3.77
C THR A 91 11.84 -19.93 3.50
N ARG A 92 12.87 -20.07 4.35
CA ARG A 92 14.15 -19.39 4.16
C ARG A 92 14.79 -19.79 2.83
N GLN A 93 14.92 -21.08 2.59
CA GLN A 93 15.50 -21.60 1.35
C GLN A 93 14.72 -21.13 0.11
N LYS A 94 13.39 -21.25 0.13
CA LYS A 94 12.54 -20.79 -0.98
C LYS A 94 12.75 -19.30 -1.30
N ARG A 95 12.91 -18.44 -0.29
CA ARG A 95 13.09 -16.99 -0.50
C ARG A 95 14.52 -16.64 -0.92
N ALA A 96 15.51 -17.34 -0.38
CA ALA A 96 16.90 -17.21 -0.84
C ALA A 96 17.04 -17.58 -2.33
N GLU A 97 16.45 -18.71 -2.74
CA GLU A 97 16.46 -19.15 -4.14
C GLU A 97 15.67 -18.19 -5.05
N GLN A 98 14.51 -17.71 -4.58
CA GLN A 98 13.64 -16.84 -5.37
C GLN A 98 14.22 -15.45 -5.62
N PHE A 99 14.89 -14.86 -4.62
CA PHE A 99 15.29 -13.46 -4.63
C PHE A 99 16.80 -13.22 -4.51
N GLY A 100 17.58 -14.25 -4.20
CA GLY A 100 19.02 -14.10 -3.95
C GLY A 100 19.38 -13.31 -2.69
N ILE A 101 18.44 -13.11 -1.77
CA ILE A 101 18.61 -12.34 -0.53
C ILE A 101 19.29 -13.18 0.57
N ALA A 102 19.88 -12.47 1.55
CA ALA A 102 20.34 -13.10 2.78
C ALA A 102 19.16 -13.54 3.64
N VAL A 103 19.22 -14.75 4.21
CA VAL A 103 18.18 -15.28 5.09
C VAL A 103 18.77 -15.89 6.36
N THR A 104 18.06 -15.74 7.48
CA THR A 104 18.47 -16.32 8.77
C THR A 104 17.26 -16.87 9.53
N ALA A 105 17.50 -17.68 10.56
CA ALA A 105 16.48 -18.09 11.52
C ALA A 105 16.32 -17.08 12.67
N SER A 106 17.26 -16.15 12.83
CA SER A 106 17.33 -15.20 13.95
C SER A 106 16.68 -13.87 13.57
N ASN A 107 15.60 -13.51 14.25
CA ASN A 107 15.01 -12.16 14.12
C ASN A 107 15.97 -11.09 14.65
N ARG A 108 16.78 -11.45 15.67
CA ARG A 108 17.77 -10.55 16.26
C ARG A 108 18.84 -10.14 15.26
N GLU A 109 19.41 -11.09 14.50
CA GLU A 109 20.40 -10.80 13.44
C GLU A 109 19.83 -9.81 12.39
N VAL A 110 18.57 -9.99 12.01
CA VAL A 110 17.90 -9.06 11.08
C VAL A 110 17.78 -7.67 11.69
N ALA A 111 17.36 -7.57 12.97
CA ALA A 111 17.18 -6.30 13.65
C ALA A 111 18.51 -5.55 13.83
N GLU A 112 19.59 -6.24 14.20
CA GLU A 112 20.93 -5.66 14.35
C GLU A 112 21.52 -5.15 13.03
N ALA A 113 21.20 -5.80 11.92
CA ALA A 113 21.72 -5.44 10.59
C ALA A 113 20.93 -4.34 9.88
N ALA A 114 19.70 -4.06 10.29
CA ALA A 114 18.75 -3.24 9.53
C ALA A 114 18.85 -1.74 9.83
N ASP A 115 18.96 -0.93 8.78
CA ASP A 115 18.67 0.51 8.83
C ASP A 115 17.15 0.77 8.72
N VAL A 116 16.46 -0.06 7.93
CA VAL A 116 15.00 -0.12 7.82
C VAL A 116 14.53 -1.51 8.18
N LEU A 117 13.72 -1.64 9.20
CA LEU A 117 13.20 -2.91 9.71
C LEU A 117 11.71 -3.05 9.41
N VAL A 118 11.35 -3.99 8.54
CA VAL A 118 9.96 -4.29 8.18
C VAL A 118 9.45 -5.45 9.03
N LEU A 119 8.46 -5.17 9.89
CA LEU A 119 7.76 -6.17 10.70
C LEU A 119 6.60 -6.76 9.89
N ALA A 120 6.84 -7.94 9.32
CA ALA A 120 5.95 -8.61 8.36
C ALA A 120 5.36 -9.93 8.88
N VAL A 121 5.37 -10.13 10.20
CA VAL A 121 4.69 -11.25 10.87
C VAL A 121 3.23 -10.89 11.14
N LYS A 122 2.39 -11.92 11.40
CA LYS A 122 1.00 -11.67 11.78
C LYS A 122 0.90 -11.00 13.16
N PRO A 123 -0.15 -10.18 13.43
CA PRO A 123 -0.29 -9.40 14.65
C PRO A 123 -0.12 -10.19 15.95
N GLN A 124 -0.65 -11.42 16.00
CA GLN A 124 -0.56 -12.27 17.19
C GLN A 124 0.87 -12.66 17.60
N PHE A 125 1.83 -12.55 16.69
CA PHE A 125 3.24 -12.86 16.96
C PHE A 125 4.07 -11.63 17.35
N PHE A 126 3.49 -10.42 17.30
CA PHE A 126 4.23 -9.19 17.61
C PHE A 126 4.81 -9.17 19.04
N PRO A 127 4.06 -9.56 20.10
CA PRO A 127 4.63 -9.53 21.44
C PRO A 127 5.87 -10.44 21.58
N GLU A 128 5.82 -11.65 21.04
CA GLU A 128 6.95 -12.61 21.09
C GLU A 128 8.14 -12.09 20.28
N VAL A 129 7.89 -11.68 19.04
CA VAL A 129 8.94 -11.21 18.12
C VAL A 129 9.59 -9.92 18.63
N ILE A 130 8.81 -8.96 19.11
CA ILE A 130 9.36 -7.70 19.62
C ILE A 130 10.14 -7.93 20.90
N ALA A 131 9.71 -8.80 21.79
CA ALA A 131 10.48 -9.14 23.00
C ALA A 131 11.86 -9.73 22.66
N GLU A 132 11.99 -10.46 21.55
CA GLU A 132 13.26 -11.02 21.05
C GLU A 132 14.21 -9.94 20.52
N ILE A 133 13.67 -8.88 19.90
CA ILE A 133 14.47 -7.92 19.11
C ILE A 133 14.60 -6.53 19.72
N ARG A 134 13.82 -6.18 20.75
CA ARG A 134 13.72 -4.79 21.26
C ARG A 134 15.06 -4.17 21.65
N ASP A 135 15.96 -4.97 22.19
CA ASP A 135 17.30 -4.52 22.61
C ASP A 135 18.30 -4.48 21.44
N ALA A 136 17.94 -5.08 20.31
CA ALA A 136 18.73 -5.12 19.08
C ALA A 136 18.37 -4.00 18.09
N VAL A 137 17.16 -3.44 18.19
CA VAL A 137 16.70 -2.34 17.32
C VAL A 137 17.30 -1.03 17.80
N SER A 138 18.16 -0.44 16.96
CA SER A 138 18.79 0.87 17.20
C SER A 138 17.74 2.00 17.24
N GLU A 139 18.06 3.07 17.97
CA GLU A 139 17.25 4.31 17.96
C GLU A 139 17.21 4.96 16.56
N ASN A 140 18.22 4.69 15.72
CA ASN A 140 18.29 5.20 14.36
C ASN A 140 17.60 4.30 13.32
N THR A 141 17.12 3.12 13.72
CA THR A 141 16.42 2.21 12.81
C THR A 141 15.01 2.72 12.52
N LEU A 142 14.67 2.86 11.24
CA LEU A 142 13.28 3.08 10.83
C LEU A 142 12.52 1.76 10.91
N VAL A 143 11.52 1.68 11.75
CA VAL A 143 10.64 0.51 11.88
C VAL A 143 9.37 0.73 11.07
N ILE A 144 9.09 -0.19 10.16
CA ILE A 144 7.86 -0.21 9.34
C ILE A 144 7.05 -1.43 9.73
N SER A 145 5.85 -1.23 10.26
CA SER A 145 4.90 -2.31 10.55
C SER A 145 3.89 -2.46 9.41
N ILE A 146 3.70 -3.68 8.92
CA ILE A 146 2.62 -3.99 7.97
C ILE A 146 1.52 -4.87 8.59
N ALA A 147 1.40 -4.87 9.91
CA ALA A 147 0.41 -5.65 10.65
C ALA A 147 -0.94 -4.94 10.75
N ALA A 148 -2.00 -5.68 10.50
CA ALA A 148 -3.36 -5.19 10.75
C ALA A 148 -3.67 -5.12 12.25
N GLY A 149 -4.53 -4.17 12.66
CA GLY A 149 -5.10 -4.11 14.01
C GLY A 149 -4.16 -3.62 15.12
N LEU A 150 -2.89 -3.25 14.81
CA LEU A 150 -1.95 -2.72 15.80
C LEU A 150 -1.74 -1.22 15.57
N THR A 151 -2.01 -0.39 16.58
CA THR A 151 -1.75 1.05 16.54
C THR A 151 -0.27 1.37 16.74
N LEU A 152 0.15 2.58 16.33
CA LEU A 152 1.51 3.07 16.57
C LEU A 152 1.88 3.01 18.05
N GLU A 153 1.00 3.47 18.94
CA GLU A 153 1.21 3.44 20.39
C GLU A 153 1.38 2.01 20.92
N ARG A 154 0.55 1.07 20.45
CA ARG A 154 0.65 -0.32 20.87
C ARG A 154 1.95 -0.96 20.41
N ILE A 155 2.41 -0.67 19.18
CA ILE A 155 3.68 -1.18 18.67
C ILE A 155 4.84 -0.59 19.47
N ALA A 156 4.89 0.73 19.68
CA ALA A 156 5.93 1.39 20.46
C ALA A 156 5.96 0.87 21.90
N GLY A 157 4.80 0.66 22.52
CA GLY A 157 4.68 0.07 23.86
C GLY A 157 5.24 -1.35 23.96
N LEU A 158 5.16 -2.17 22.91
CA LEU A 158 5.80 -3.49 22.88
C LEU A 158 7.34 -3.39 22.86
N PHE A 159 7.89 -2.30 22.32
CA PHE A 159 9.33 -1.99 22.38
C PHE A 159 9.77 -1.35 23.70
N ASP A 160 8.87 -1.14 24.66
CA ASP A 160 9.09 -0.37 25.88
C ASP A 160 9.59 1.07 25.57
N ARG A 161 9.10 1.67 24.47
CA ARG A 161 9.48 3.02 24.01
C ARG A 161 8.25 3.93 23.90
N ASP A 162 8.48 5.23 24.08
CA ASP A 162 7.48 6.24 23.72
C ASP A 162 7.36 6.34 22.20
N VAL A 163 6.13 6.48 21.68
CA VAL A 163 5.87 6.57 20.25
C VAL A 163 6.51 7.80 19.59
N THR A 164 6.73 8.88 20.38
CA THR A 164 7.40 10.10 19.91
C THR A 164 8.92 9.96 19.83
N ALA A 165 9.49 8.98 20.53
CA ALA A 165 10.92 8.68 20.51
C ALA A 165 11.29 7.56 19.51
N MET A 166 10.31 7.02 18.78
CA MET A 166 10.54 5.91 17.88
C MET A 166 10.28 6.29 16.43
N ARG A 167 11.25 6.06 15.55
CA ARG A 167 11.09 6.18 14.09
C ARG A 167 10.23 5.02 13.59
N LEU A 168 8.91 5.18 13.72
CA LEU A 168 7.92 4.13 13.45
C LEU A 168 6.91 4.60 12.40
N ILE A 169 6.68 3.78 11.39
CA ILE A 169 5.63 4.00 10.38
C ILE A 169 4.76 2.75 10.30
N ARG A 170 3.46 2.97 10.35
CA ARG A 170 2.47 1.92 10.16
C ARG A 170 1.98 1.91 8.73
N CYS A 171 2.08 0.77 8.06
CA CYS A 171 1.60 0.57 6.69
C CYS A 171 0.53 -0.52 6.65
N MET A 172 -0.40 -0.38 5.71
CA MET A 172 -1.40 -1.39 5.42
C MET A 172 -1.45 -1.64 3.91
N PRO A 173 -0.57 -2.51 3.39
CA PRO A 173 -0.63 -2.96 2.00
C PRO A 173 -1.76 -3.96 1.78
N ASN A 174 -2.07 -4.23 0.51
CA ASN A 174 -3.11 -5.19 0.11
C ASN A 174 -2.59 -6.25 -0.88
N THR A 175 -3.38 -7.29 -1.12
CA THR A 175 -2.98 -8.45 -1.92
C THR A 175 -2.63 -8.16 -3.39
N PRO A 176 -3.22 -7.17 -4.10
CA PRO A 176 -2.78 -6.81 -5.44
C PRO A 176 -1.31 -6.38 -5.56
N ALA A 177 -0.62 -6.13 -4.44
CA ALA A 177 0.84 -5.96 -4.38
C ALA A 177 1.61 -7.11 -5.03
N LEU A 178 1.05 -8.33 -5.02
CA LEU A 178 1.65 -9.52 -5.67
C LEU A 178 1.85 -9.36 -7.19
N VAL A 179 1.08 -8.47 -7.81
CA VAL A 179 1.15 -8.13 -9.24
C VAL A 179 1.53 -6.67 -9.47
N ASN A 180 2.15 -6.03 -8.46
CA ASN A 180 2.58 -4.63 -8.47
C ASN A 180 1.44 -3.61 -8.69
N ALA A 181 0.23 -3.99 -8.35
CA ALA A 181 -0.97 -3.14 -8.37
C ALA A 181 -1.52 -2.93 -6.94
N GLY A 182 -0.64 -2.88 -5.95
CA GLY A 182 -0.98 -2.67 -4.56
C GLY A 182 -1.50 -1.25 -4.28
N CYS A 183 -2.20 -1.13 -3.15
CA CYS A 183 -2.54 0.15 -2.54
C CYS A 183 -2.19 0.07 -1.06
N THR A 184 -1.25 0.89 -0.61
CA THR A 184 -0.75 0.90 0.76
C THR A 184 -1.16 2.18 1.46
N ALA A 185 -1.91 2.06 2.56
CA ALA A 185 -2.09 3.17 3.49
C ALA A 185 -0.83 3.33 4.34
N VAL A 186 -0.34 4.55 4.50
CA VAL A 186 0.89 4.89 5.24
C VAL A 186 0.53 5.87 6.35
N VAL A 187 0.91 5.56 7.58
CA VAL A 187 0.72 6.41 8.76
C VAL A 187 2.07 6.62 9.42
N PRO A 188 2.72 7.77 9.22
CA PRO A 188 3.92 8.13 9.96
C PRO A 188 3.59 8.35 11.43
N GLY A 189 4.39 7.77 12.33
CA GLY A 189 4.33 8.04 13.76
C GLY A 189 4.97 9.41 14.10
N PRO A 190 4.66 9.96 15.27
CA PRO A 190 5.15 11.28 15.66
C PRO A 190 6.68 11.35 15.85
N GLY A 191 7.36 10.22 16.01
CA GLY A 191 8.82 10.14 16.04
C GLY A 191 9.47 9.90 14.67
N ALA A 192 8.68 9.70 13.62
CA ALA A 192 9.20 9.57 12.26
C ALA A 192 9.49 10.95 11.66
N THR A 193 10.60 11.08 10.94
CA THR A 193 10.97 12.30 10.23
C THR A 193 10.32 12.35 8.84
N GLU A 194 10.31 13.53 8.19
CA GLU A 194 9.88 13.67 6.80
C GLU A 194 10.71 12.78 5.85
N ALA A 195 12.00 12.60 6.15
CA ALA A 195 12.89 11.72 5.40
C ALA A 195 12.46 10.24 5.53
N ASP A 196 11.99 9.83 6.71
CA ASP A 196 11.46 8.48 6.94
C ASP A 196 10.17 8.25 6.18
N GLU A 197 9.28 9.22 6.19
CA GLU A 197 8.04 9.18 5.42
C GLU A 197 8.34 9.05 3.93
N ALA A 198 9.21 9.91 3.40
CA ALA A 198 9.59 9.88 2.00
C ALA A 198 10.25 8.55 1.60
N LEU A 199 11.11 8.00 2.45
CA LEU A 199 11.72 6.69 2.22
C LEU A 199 10.66 5.58 2.22
N CYS A 200 9.77 5.58 3.21
CA CYS A 200 8.70 4.60 3.32
C CYS A 200 7.77 4.64 2.09
N LEU A 201 7.37 5.83 1.65
CA LEU A 201 6.55 6.00 0.44
C LEU A 201 7.23 5.36 -0.78
N ARG A 202 8.51 5.68 -1.04
CA ARG A 202 9.24 5.07 -2.16
C ARG A 202 9.34 3.55 -2.08
N LEU A 203 9.55 3.01 -0.86
CA LEU A 203 9.56 1.55 -0.66
C LEU A 203 8.18 0.94 -0.97
N MET A 204 7.10 1.57 -0.54
CA MET A 204 5.73 1.08 -0.78
C MET A 204 5.29 1.28 -2.24
N GLU A 205 5.76 2.33 -2.90
CA GLU A 205 5.47 2.62 -4.32
C GLU A 205 6.14 1.64 -5.29
N SER A 206 7.15 0.90 -4.84
CA SER A 206 7.80 -0.13 -5.66
C SER A 206 6.86 -1.28 -6.09
N PHE A 207 5.73 -1.46 -5.41
CA PHE A 207 4.76 -2.51 -5.72
C PHE A 207 3.30 -2.01 -5.84
N GLY A 208 3.10 -0.69 -6.03
CA GLY A 208 1.77 -0.11 -6.20
C GLY A 208 1.72 1.36 -5.83
N ARG A 209 0.59 1.82 -5.30
CA ARG A 209 0.39 3.18 -4.79
C ARG A 209 0.56 3.22 -3.29
N ALA A 210 1.15 4.29 -2.77
CA ALA A 210 1.25 4.58 -1.34
C ALA A 210 0.53 5.91 -1.04
N ILE A 211 -0.29 5.93 0.02
CA ILE A 211 -1.12 7.09 0.37
C ILE A 211 -0.96 7.36 1.86
N VAL A 212 -0.47 8.55 2.20
CA VAL A 212 -0.38 9.00 3.60
C VAL A 212 -1.77 9.36 4.11
N ILE A 213 -2.11 8.83 5.28
CA ILE A 213 -3.37 9.10 5.95
C ILE A 213 -3.15 9.30 7.46
N PRO A 214 -4.02 10.02 8.16
CA PRO A 214 -4.01 10.03 9.62
C PRO A 214 -4.45 8.66 10.17
N GLU A 215 -3.88 8.23 11.31
CA GLU A 215 -4.10 6.87 11.87
C GLU A 215 -5.59 6.54 12.10
N ARG A 216 -6.40 7.53 12.48
CA ARG A 216 -7.86 7.37 12.66
C ARG A 216 -8.61 6.86 11.42
N LEU A 217 -8.01 6.96 10.24
CA LEU A 217 -8.58 6.47 8.97
C LEU A 217 -8.08 5.08 8.58
N MET A 218 -7.19 4.46 9.38
CA MET A 218 -6.59 3.18 9.03
C MET A 218 -7.62 2.06 8.86
N ASP A 219 -8.67 2.00 9.70
CA ASP A 219 -9.69 0.96 9.59
C ASP A 219 -10.52 1.14 8.30
N ALA A 220 -10.84 2.38 7.93
CA ALA A 220 -11.54 2.68 6.69
C ALA A 220 -10.66 2.34 5.46
N ALA A 221 -9.37 2.70 5.50
CA ALA A 221 -8.42 2.35 4.45
C ALA A 221 -8.24 0.83 4.33
N SER A 222 -8.14 0.13 5.46
CA SER A 222 -8.04 -1.33 5.50
C SER A 222 -9.30 -2.01 4.93
N ALA A 223 -10.49 -1.53 5.27
CA ALA A 223 -11.73 -2.03 4.68
C ALA A 223 -11.79 -1.75 3.17
N THR A 224 -11.41 -0.52 2.74
CA THR A 224 -11.52 -0.07 1.35
C THR A 224 -10.44 -0.69 0.44
N ALA A 225 -9.21 -0.84 0.91
CA ALA A 225 -8.11 -1.38 0.10
C ALA A 225 -7.74 -2.82 0.45
N GLY A 226 -7.79 -3.17 1.75
CA GLY A 226 -7.38 -4.50 2.21
C GLY A 226 -8.45 -5.57 2.03
N SER A 227 -9.73 -5.25 2.32
CA SER A 227 -10.84 -6.22 2.23
C SER A 227 -11.52 -6.23 0.86
N SER A 228 -11.65 -5.07 0.20
CA SER A 228 -12.39 -4.94 -1.05
C SER A 228 -11.88 -5.79 -2.23
N PRO A 229 -10.60 -6.23 -2.30
CA PRO A 229 -10.21 -7.18 -3.35
C PRO A 229 -11.11 -8.43 -3.41
N ALA A 230 -11.57 -8.93 -2.26
CA ALA A 230 -12.52 -10.04 -2.22
C ALA A 230 -13.87 -9.68 -2.88
N PHE A 231 -14.36 -8.46 -2.66
CA PHE A 231 -15.62 -7.97 -3.27
C PHE A 231 -15.48 -7.79 -4.77
N VAL A 232 -14.31 -7.30 -5.21
CA VAL A 232 -13.97 -7.14 -6.63
C VAL A 232 -13.90 -8.52 -7.32
N PHE A 233 -13.34 -9.54 -6.67
CA PHE A 233 -13.34 -10.89 -7.23
C PHE A 233 -14.76 -11.45 -7.37
N MET A 234 -15.64 -11.24 -6.40
CA MET A 234 -17.06 -11.61 -6.50
C MET A 234 -17.75 -10.85 -7.65
N PHE A 235 -17.44 -9.58 -7.83
CA PHE A 235 -17.99 -8.78 -8.93
C PHE A 235 -17.52 -9.29 -10.31
N ILE A 236 -16.21 -9.59 -10.44
CA ILE A 236 -15.65 -10.19 -11.68
C ILE A 236 -16.32 -11.55 -11.96
N GLU A 237 -16.52 -12.38 -10.95
CA GLU A 237 -17.18 -13.67 -11.06
C GLU A 237 -18.63 -13.49 -11.54
N ALA A 238 -19.39 -12.57 -10.93
CA ALA A 238 -20.77 -12.28 -11.34
C ALA A 238 -20.88 -11.75 -12.77
N LEU A 239 -19.97 -10.87 -13.19
CA LEU A 239 -19.89 -10.40 -14.59
C LEU A 239 -19.65 -11.57 -15.55
N ALA A 240 -18.71 -12.46 -15.21
CA ALA A 240 -18.40 -13.64 -16.02
C ALA A 240 -19.57 -14.61 -16.08
N ASP A 241 -20.31 -14.81 -14.98
CA ASP A 241 -21.50 -15.66 -14.94
C ASP A 241 -22.61 -15.11 -15.86
N GLY A 242 -22.83 -13.80 -15.82
CA GLY A 242 -23.77 -13.13 -16.73
C GLY A 242 -23.38 -13.30 -18.21
N ALA A 243 -22.09 -13.18 -18.52
CA ALA A 243 -21.58 -13.39 -19.88
C ALA A 243 -21.74 -14.86 -20.34
N VAL A 244 -21.51 -15.81 -19.45
CA VAL A 244 -21.74 -17.25 -19.75
C VAL A 244 -23.23 -17.55 -19.96
N ALA A 245 -24.10 -16.96 -19.17
CA ALA A 245 -25.54 -17.08 -19.38
C ALA A 245 -25.98 -16.52 -20.78
N ALA A 246 -25.23 -15.53 -21.29
CA ALA A 246 -25.41 -15.00 -22.63
C ALA A 246 -24.70 -15.80 -23.73
N GLY A 247 -24.05 -16.93 -23.41
CA GLY A 247 -23.42 -17.85 -24.37
C GLY A 247 -21.91 -17.71 -24.55
N MET A 248 -21.24 -16.85 -23.75
CA MET A 248 -19.78 -16.70 -23.83
C MET A 248 -19.07 -17.89 -23.13
N PRO A 249 -18.00 -18.45 -23.73
CA PRO A 249 -17.19 -19.47 -23.06
C PRO A 249 -16.57 -18.94 -21.76
N ARG A 250 -16.57 -19.77 -20.71
CA ARG A 250 -16.15 -19.38 -19.35
C ARG A 250 -14.77 -18.71 -19.29
N ALA A 251 -13.77 -19.26 -19.97
CA ALA A 251 -12.42 -18.71 -19.94
C ALA A 251 -12.37 -17.27 -20.48
N GLN A 252 -13.03 -17.02 -21.61
CA GLN A 252 -13.14 -15.68 -22.20
C GLN A 252 -13.96 -14.74 -21.29
N ALA A 253 -15.04 -15.22 -20.67
CA ALA A 253 -15.85 -14.42 -19.76
C ALA A 253 -15.04 -13.85 -18.59
N TYR A 254 -14.17 -14.65 -17.96
CA TYR A 254 -13.28 -14.16 -16.92
C TYR A 254 -12.26 -13.13 -17.44
N GLU A 255 -11.68 -13.35 -18.60
CA GLU A 255 -10.71 -12.43 -19.19
C GLU A 255 -11.35 -11.06 -19.49
N PHE A 256 -12.52 -11.06 -20.17
CA PHE A 256 -13.28 -9.82 -20.42
C PHE A 256 -13.68 -9.10 -19.14
N ALA A 257 -14.23 -9.81 -18.17
CA ALA A 257 -14.67 -9.21 -16.91
C ALA A 257 -13.50 -8.59 -16.14
N ALA A 258 -12.40 -9.32 -15.99
CA ALA A 258 -11.21 -8.83 -15.29
C ALA A 258 -10.59 -7.60 -15.98
N ALA A 259 -10.46 -7.64 -17.32
CA ALA A 259 -9.92 -6.53 -18.09
C ALA A 259 -10.82 -5.29 -18.01
N ALA A 260 -12.13 -5.44 -18.07
CA ALA A 260 -13.09 -4.34 -17.95
C ALA A 260 -13.01 -3.67 -16.58
N VAL A 261 -12.94 -4.45 -15.50
CA VAL A 261 -12.81 -3.91 -14.13
C VAL A 261 -11.48 -3.19 -13.95
N ALA A 262 -10.36 -3.79 -14.36
CA ALA A 262 -9.04 -3.20 -14.26
C ALA A 262 -8.95 -1.88 -15.04
N GLY A 263 -9.42 -1.86 -16.31
CA GLY A 263 -9.40 -0.66 -17.15
C GLY A 263 -10.29 0.46 -16.60
N SER A 264 -11.45 0.12 -16.04
CA SER A 264 -12.34 1.11 -15.42
C SER A 264 -11.71 1.75 -14.17
N ALA A 265 -11.06 0.97 -13.32
CA ALA A 265 -10.36 1.48 -12.15
C ALA A 265 -9.16 2.37 -12.58
N GLN A 266 -8.40 1.93 -13.57
CA GLN A 266 -7.28 2.70 -14.11
C GLN A 266 -7.74 4.05 -14.69
N LEU A 267 -8.86 4.07 -15.43
CA LEU A 267 -9.43 5.30 -15.98
C LEU A 267 -9.79 6.33 -14.90
N VAL A 268 -10.35 5.88 -13.76
CA VAL A 268 -10.60 6.77 -12.60
C VAL A 268 -9.29 7.34 -12.06
N LEU A 269 -8.28 6.49 -11.87
CA LEU A 269 -7.00 6.87 -11.27
C LEU A 269 -6.19 7.83 -12.16
N GLU A 270 -6.22 7.65 -13.47
CA GLU A 270 -5.45 8.47 -14.42
C GLU A 270 -6.14 9.80 -14.72
N THR A 271 -7.46 9.80 -14.84
CA THR A 271 -8.19 11.03 -15.19
C THR A 271 -8.54 11.88 -13.99
N GLY A 272 -8.63 11.29 -12.80
CA GLY A 272 -9.13 11.95 -11.61
C GLY A 272 -10.61 12.39 -11.69
N ARG A 273 -11.34 11.97 -12.73
CA ARG A 273 -12.75 12.31 -12.92
C ARG A 273 -13.63 11.59 -11.91
N HIS A 274 -14.75 12.23 -11.59
CA HIS A 274 -15.75 11.62 -10.73
C HIS A 274 -16.28 10.31 -11.34
N PRO A 275 -16.37 9.19 -10.59
CA PRO A 275 -16.86 7.91 -11.12
C PRO A 275 -18.26 7.99 -11.76
N GLY A 276 -19.12 8.88 -11.25
CA GLY A 276 -20.44 9.17 -11.84
C GLY A 276 -20.36 9.69 -13.27
N ASP A 277 -19.44 10.64 -13.53
CA ASP A 277 -19.26 11.19 -14.88
C ASP A 277 -18.74 10.14 -15.85
N LEU A 278 -17.83 9.27 -15.38
CA LEU A 278 -17.32 8.16 -16.20
C LEU A 278 -18.41 7.12 -16.47
N LYS A 279 -19.29 6.86 -15.53
CA LYS A 279 -20.48 6.01 -15.72
C LYS A 279 -21.41 6.63 -16.78
N ASP A 280 -21.71 7.92 -16.68
CA ASP A 280 -22.60 8.60 -17.62
C ASP A 280 -22.03 8.64 -19.03
N MET A 281 -20.71 8.77 -19.17
CA MET A 281 -20.03 8.69 -20.47
C MET A 281 -20.28 7.35 -21.21
N VAL A 282 -20.48 6.26 -20.48
CA VAL A 282 -20.75 4.92 -21.04
C VAL A 282 -22.25 4.68 -21.24
N CYS A 283 -23.12 5.43 -20.56
CA CYS A 283 -24.57 5.27 -20.58
C CYS A 283 -25.22 6.14 -21.66
N SER A 284 -25.33 5.63 -22.91
CA SER A 284 -26.09 6.32 -23.94
C SER A 284 -27.59 6.27 -23.66
N PRO A 285 -28.39 7.31 -24.10
CA PRO A 285 -29.84 7.32 -23.94
C PRO A 285 -30.50 6.09 -24.60
N GLY A 286 -31.27 5.34 -23.81
CA GLY A 286 -31.94 4.11 -24.28
C GLY A 286 -30.99 2.95 -24.65
N GLY A 287 -29.72 3.05 -24.30
CA GLY A 287 -28.71 2.02 -24.57
C GLY A 287 -28.75 0.83 -23.62
N THR A 288 -27.99 -0.21 -23.94
CA THR A 288 -27.90 -1.43 -23.11
C THR A 288 -27.27 -1.18 -21.74
N THR A 289 -26.33 -0.24 -21.67
CA THR A 289 -25.61 0.07 -20.43
C THR A 289 -26.53 0.66 -19.37
N ILE A 290 -27.43 1.59 -19.74
CA ILE A 290 -28.35 2.19 -18.77
C ILE A 290 -29.38 1.18 -18.23
N GLU A 291 -29.82 0.21 -19.04
CA GLU A 291 -30.68 -0.87 -18.57
C GLU A 291 -29.94 -1.78 -17.57
N GLY A 292 -28.67 -2.07 -17.80
CA GLY A 292 -27.84 -2.80 -16.83
C GLY A 292 -27.64 -2.03 -15.53
N VAL A 293 -27.38 -0.72 -15.59
CA VAL A 293 -27.30 0.15 -14.40
C VAL A 293 -28.60 0.12 -13.61
N LYS A 294 -29.75 0.24 -14.29
CA LYS A 294 -31.08 0.16 -13.64
C LYS A 294 -31.26 -1.15 -12.91
N ALA A 295 -30.93 -2.29 -13.51
CA ALA A 295 -31.03 -3.60 -12.88
C ALA A 295 -30.14 -3.71 -11.62
N LEU A 296 -28.93 -3.14 -11.65
CA LEU A 296 -28.05 -3.09 -10.47
C LEU A 296 -28.60 -2.19 -9.35
N GLU A 297 -29.20 -1.05 -9.68
CA GLU A 297 -29.85 -0.19 -8.69
C GLU A 297 -31.07 -0.84 -8.06
N GLU A 298 -31.91 -1.53 -8.85
CA GLU A 298 -33.03 -2.34 -8.35
C GLU A 298 -32.57 -3.44 -7.40
N GLY A 299 -31.38 -4.02 -7.66
CA GLY A 299 -30.70 -4.99 -6.79
C GLY A 299 -29.99 -4.39 -5.59
N ALA A 300 -30.14 -3.08 -5.29
CA ALA A 300 -29.51 -2.38 -4.18
C ALA A 300 -27.96 -2.51 -4.16
N PHE A 301 -27.32 -2.55 -5.33
CA PHE A 301 -25.87 -2.76 -5.47
C PHE A 301 -25.05 -1.81 -4.61
N ARG A 302 -25.32 -0.49 -4.67
CA ARG A 302 -24.57 0.52 -3.92
C ARG A 302 -24.71 0.32 -2.42
N ALA A 303 -25.93 0.08 -1.93
CA ALA A 303 -26.17 -0.15 -0.50
C ALA A 303 -25.42 -1.39 -0.02
N SER A 304 -25.42 -2.48 -0.80
CA SER A 304 -24.71 -3.72 -0.46
C SER A 304 -23.19 -3.48 -0.33
N VAL A 305 -22.58 -2.72 -1.25
CA VAL A 305 -21.15 -2.40 -1.20
C VAL A 305 -20.82 -1.52 0.01
N MET A 306 -21.63 -0.48 0.27
CA MET A 306 -21.43 0.38 1.45
C MET A 306 -21.56 -0.41 2.75
N ASN A 307 -22.55 -1.28 2.89
CA ASN A 307 -22.74 -2.12 4.06
C ASN A 307 -21.57 -3.09 4.27
N ALA A 308 -20.99 -3.63 3.19
CA ALA A 308 -19.82 -4.49 3.29
C ALA A 308 -18.59 -3.74 3.86
N ILE A 309 -18.37 -2.49 3.45
CA ILE A 309 -17.29 -1.66 4.01
C ILE A 309 -17.57 -1.38 5.50
N VAL A 310 -18.80 -0.99 5.88
CA VAL A 310 -19.17 -0.74 7.28
C VAL A 310 -18.91 -1.98 8.15
N ALA A 311 -19.36 -3.14 7.70
CA ALA A 311 -19.16 -4.41 8.43
C ALA A 311 -17.65 -4.73 8.63
N CYS A 312 -16.80 -4.44 7.64
CA CYS A 312 -15.36 -4.61 7.76
C CYS A 312 -14.75 -3.65 8.79
N VAL A 313 -15.15 -2.37 8.79
CA VAL A 313 -14.69 -1.36 9.76
C VAL A 313 -15.13 -1.74 11.19
N GLU A 314 -16.37 -2.14 11.39
CA GLU A 314 -16.87 -2.59 12.69
C GLU A 314 -16.10 -3.79 13.22
N LYS A 315 -15.82 -4.76 12.34
CA LYS A 315 -15.02 -5.92 12.71
C LYS A 315 -13.58 -5.56 13.04
N ALA A 316 -12.97 -4.63 12.28
CA ALA A 316 -11.60 -4.17 12.54
C ALA A 316 -11.46 -3.50 13.91
N LYS A 317 -12.45 -2.69 14.32
CA LYS A 317 -12.49 -2.05 15.65
C LYS A 317 -12.64 -3.03 16.81
N ALA A 318 -13.15 -4.24 16.53
CA ALA A 318 -13.37 -5.28 17.54
C ALA A 318 -12.17 -6.25 17.69
N LEU A 319 -11.09 -6.06 16.91
CA LEU A 319 -9.85 -6.84 16.97
C LEU A 319 -8.82 -6.18 17.89
#